data_275b1360460a92a9fbfa15b8d8ad6d3a
#
_entry.id   275b1360460a92a9fbfa15b8d8ad6d3a
#
_cell.length_a   1.000
_cell.length_b   1.000
_cell.length_c   1.000
_cell.angle_alpha   90.00
_cell.angle_beta   90.00
_cell.angle_gamma   90.00
#
_symmetry.space_group_name_H-M   'P 1'
#
loop_
_entity.id
_entity.type
_entity.pdbx_description
1 polymer ?
#
loop_
_entity_poly.entity_id
_entity_poly.type
_entity_poly.pdbx_seq_one_letter_code
_entity_poly.pdbx_strand_id
1 'polypeptide(L)'
;DVWMNLDERVGHTLLLGTSSVGTTRLAELLIAQDIRRGDVVIVIDPKGDAELLQRVYTDASAAGRVADLLIFHLGFPERSARYNAIGRFSRITEVATRIANQLPSAGNSAAFKEFAWRFVNIIARALVSLGEQPDFERIRRYISDIEPLFVRYARHYLNENGDDDWQEAVETRASKISNRNVPHAMRGRHADAVGLYQYLQLNSIYEPVLDGLMSTFKYDGSYFDKIVSSVGPLLEKLCSGTVAELLSPRGEDDRPVLDWMDVIRRRGIVYVGLDALSDTTVASAVGNAMFADLVSVAGHLYKHGLGDGSDIMPTISLHADEFNELIGDEFV
;
A
#
# COMPACT_ATOMS: atom_id res chain seq x y z
N ASP A 1 -40.39 14.26 11.52
CA ASP A 1 -39.56 13.50 10.60
C ASP A 1 -38.60 14.48 9.91
N VAL A 2 -37.33 14.10 9.86
CA VAL A 2 -36.31 14.84 9.11
C VAL A 2 -36.04 14.09 7.82
N TRP A 3 -36.12 14.77 6.71
CA TRP A 3 -35.85 14.21 5.38
C TRP A 3 -34.61 14.86 4.78
N MET A 4 -33.77 14.08 4.15
CA MET A 4 -32.63 14.55 3.38
C MET A 4 -32.74 13.98 1.96
N ASN A 5 -32.75 14.84 0.97
CA ASN A 5 -32.77 14.39 -0.42
C ASN A 5 -31.48 13.74 -0.79
N LEU A 6 -31.53 12.73 -1.68
CA LEU A 6 -30.31 12.04 -2.13
C LEU A 6 -29.34 13.00 -2.83
N ASP A 7 -29.86 13.95 -3.59
CA ASP A 7 -29.05 14.97 -4.27
C ASP A 7 -28.28 15.88 -3.29
N GLU A 8 -28.83 16.11 -2.08
CA GLU A 8 -28.16 16.88 -1.03
C GLU A 8 -26.98 16.11 -0.40
N ARG A 9 -27.00 14.77 -0.46
CA ARG A 9 -25.93 13.92 0.08
C ARG A 9 -24.69 13.89 -0.82
N VAL A 10 -24.81 14.19 -2.10
CA VAL A 10 -23.68 14.23 -3.06
C VAL A 10 -22.62 15.25 -2.64
N GLY A 11 -23.03 16.31 -1.93
CA GLY A 11 -22.12 17.36 -1.42
C GLY A 11 -21.40 17.02 -0.11
N HIS A 12 -21.40 15.75 0.31
CA HIS A 12 -20.92 15.25 1.59
C HIS A 12 -21.76 15.69 2.80
N THR A 13 -21.75 14.87 3.84
CA THR A 13 -22.48 15.13 5.09
C THR A 13 -21.52 15.00 6.26
N LEU A 14 -21.37 16.05 7.05
CA LEU A 14 -20.59 16.01 8.28
C LEU A 14 -21.54 15.92 9.48
N LEU A 15 -21.38 14.85 10.27
CA LEU A 15 -22.12 14.64 11.51
C LEU A 15 -21.23 15.06 12.70
N LEU A 16 -21.68 16.06 13.43
CA LEU A 16 -20.98 16.54 14.63
C LEU A 16 -21.83 16.27 15.87
N GLY A 17 -21.20 15.74 16.90
CA GLY A 17 -21.87 15.49 18.17
C GLY A 17 -20.84 15.22 19.28
N THR A 18 -21.26 15.45 20.52
CA THR A 18 -20.51 15.00 21.69
C THR A 18 -20.73 13.49 21.89
N SER A 19 -19.91 12.87 22.73
CA SER A 19 -20.05 11.45 23.04
C SER A 19 -21.49 11.12 23.51
N SER A 20 -22.01 9.98 23.05
CA SER A 20 -23.33 9.45 23.44
C SER A 20 -24.56 10.26 22.96
N VAL A 21 -24.43 11.17 22.01
CA VAL A 21 -25.60 11.89 21.45
C VAL A 21 -26.26 11.17 20.27
N GLY A 22 -25.70 10.04 19.83
CA GLY A 22 -26.30 9.19 18.79
C GLY A 22 -25.78 9.42 17.37
N THR A 23 -24.57 9.98 17.20
CA THR A 23 -23.93 10.14 15.88
C THR A 23 -23.78 8.79 15.16
N THR A 24 -23.27 7.75 15.84
CA THR A 24 -23.16 6.39 15.30
C THR A 24 -24.53 5.80 14.94
N ARG A 25 -25.58 6.03 15.75
CA ARG A 25 -26.94 5.56 15.44
C ARG A 25 -27.53 6.22 14.19
N LEU A 26 -27.23 7.49 13.96
CA LEU A 26 -27.62 8.15 12.72
C LEU A 26 -26.83 7.59 11.53
N ALA A 27 -25.53 7.36 11.68
CA ALA A 27 -24.70 6.72 10.66
C ALA A 27 -25.24 5.32 10.31
N GLU A 28 -25.56 4.48 11.29
CA GLU A 28 -26.18 3.16 11.10
C GLU A 28 -27.48 3.25 10.26
N LEU A 29 -28.33 4.24 10.55
CA LEU A 29 -29.57 4.43 9.76
C LEU A 29 -29.28 4.75 8.29
N LEU A 30 -28.30 5.62 8.03
CA LEU A 30 -27.90 5.99 6.67
C LEU A 30 -27.27 4.78 5.95
N ILE A 31 -26.38 4.05 6.61
CA ILE A 31 -25.77 2.82 6.11
C ILE A 31 -26.85 1.80 5.70
N ALA A 32 -27.83 1.55 6.60
CA ALA A 32 -28.93 0.61 6.32
C ALA A 32 -29.76 1.01 5.09
N GLN A 33 -30.01 2.32 4.91
CA GLN A 33 -30.74 2.83 3.75
C GLN A 33 -29.93 2.65 2.45
N ASP A 34 -28.62 2.92 2.49
CA ASP A 34 -27.75 2.79 1.33
C ASP A 34 -27.59 1.33 0.91
N ILE A 35 -27.46 0.42 1.90
CA ILE A 35 -27.44 -1.04 1.65
C ILE A 35 -28.74 -1.48 0.95
N ARG A 36 -29.89 -1.08 1.47
CA ARG A 36 -31.20 -1.45 0.90
C ARG A 36 -31.44 -0.87 -0.50
N ARG A 37 -30.86 0.30 -0.80
CA ARG A 37 -30.94 0.93 -2.11
C ARG A 37 -30.08 0.23 -3.17
N GLY A 38 -29.14 -0.62 -2.77
CA GLY A 38 -28.24 -1.32 -3.67
C GLY A 38 -26.99 -0.54 -4.05
N ASP A 39 -26.62 0.46 -3.24
CA ASP A 39 -25.41 1.24 -3.44
C ASP A 39 -24.15 0.39 -3.15
N VAL A 40 -23.01 0.85 -3.65
CA VAL A 40 -21.70 0.49 -3.09
C VAL A 40 -21.60 1.15 -1.72
N VAL A 41 -21.41 0.38 -0.67
CA VAL A 41 -21.34 0.91 0.70
C VAL A 41 -19.99 0.59 1.31
N ILE A 42 -19.25 1.61 1.70
CA ILE A 42 -17.95 1.49 2.34
C ILE A 42 -18.06 2.11 3.73
N VAL A 43 -17.84 1.31 4.75
CA VAL A 43 -17.83 1.74 6.16
C VAL A 43 -16.41 1.66 6.68
N ILE A 44 -15.83 2.79 7.08
CA ILE A 44 -14.53 2.87 7.71
C ILE A 44 -14.72 3.19 9.18
N ASP A 45 -14.30 2.28 10.03
CA ASP A 45 -14.40 2.37 11.47
C ASP A 45 -13.00 2.22 12.10
N PRO A 46 -12.36 3.34 12.49
CA PRO A 46 -11.04 3.31 13.10
C PRO A 46 -10.95 2.51 14.39
N LYS A 47 -12.03 2.50 15.18
CA LYS A 47 -12.07 1.76 16.46
C LYS A 47 -12.34 0.27 16.28
N GLY A 48 -13.00 -0.10 15.19
CA GLY A 48 -13.38 -1.49 14.94
C GLY A 48 -14.49 -1.95 15.88
N ASP A 49 -15.59 -1.18 15.97
CA ASP A 49 -16.71 -1.46 16.85
C ASP A 49 -17.47 -2.71 16.39
N ALA A 50 -17.50 -3.71 17.26
CA ALA A 50 -18.20 -4.97 17.01
C ALA A 50 -19.73 -4.77 16.85
N GLU A 51 -20.34 -3.77 17.49
CA GLU A 51 -21.77 -3.48 17.34
C GLU A 51 -22.06 -2.92 15.96
N LEU A 52 -21.23 -1.98 15.47
CA LEU A 52 -21.36 -1.42 14.13
C LEU A 52 -21.14 -2.49 13.05
N LEU A 53 -20.13 -3.35 13.20
CA LEU A 53 -19.92 -4.49 12.30
C LEU A 53 -21.14 -5.41 12.27
N GLN A 54 -21.66 -5.78 13.45
CA GLN A 54 -22.85 -6.64 13.58
C GLN A 54 -24.06 -5.98 12.92
N ARG A 55 -24.19 -4.67 13.04
CA ARG A 55 -25.28 -3.89 12.41
C ARG A 55 -25.19 -3.94 10.89
N VAL A 56 -24.02 -3.68 10.32
CA VAL A 56 -23.78 -3.76 8.87
C VAL A 56 -24.10 -5.16 8.33
N TYR A 57 -23.65 -6.22 9.04
CA TYR A 57 -23.97 -7.60 8.67
C TYR A 57 -25.47 -7.87 8.69
N THR A 58 -26.17 -7.42 9.74
CA THR A 58 -27.62 -7.62 9.88
C THR A 58 -28.40 -6.90 8.77
N ASP A 59 -28.03 -5.67 8.45
CA ASP A 59 -28.68 -4.90 7.39
C ASP A 59 -28.39 -5.47 6.00
N ALA A 60 -27.16 -5.96 5.76
CA ALA A 60 -26.81 -6.68 4.52
C ALA A 60 -27.62 -7.98 4.39
N SER A 61 -27.79 -8.72 5.51
CA SER A 61 -28.62 -9.94 5.56
C SER A 61 -30.09 -9.65 5.26
N ALA A 62 -30.64 -8.62 5.89
CA ALA A 62 -32.04 -8.21 5.68
C ALA A 62 -32.30 -7.72 4.24
N ALA A 63 -31.29 -7.19 3.56
CA ALA A 63 -31.35 -6.78 2.17
C ALA A 63 -31.01 -7.92 1.18
N GLY A 64 -30.70 -9.13 1.65
CA GLY A 64 -30.28 -10.25 0.79
C GLY A 64 -28.90 -10.09 0.17
N ARG A 65 -28.04 -9.25 0.74
CA ARG A 65 -26.74 -8.83 0.18
C ARG A 65 -25.52 -9.30 0.99
N VAL A 66 -25.67 -10.36 1.81
CA VAL A 66 -24.55 -10.91 2.58
C VAL A 66 -23.40 -11.37 1.67
N ALA A 67 -23.71 -11.92 0.50
CA ALA A 67 -22.71 -12.37 -0.46
C ALA A 67 -21.86 -11.20 -1.03
N ASP A 68 -22.36 -9.97 -0.97
CA ASP A 68 -21.67 -8.78 -1.41
C ASP A 68 -20.80 -8.14 -0.30
N LEU A 69 -20.94 -8.62 0.95
CA LEU A 69 -20.23 -8.07 2.11
C LEU A 69 -18.82 -8.63 2.20
N LEU A 70 -17.83 -7.74 2.19
CA LEU A 70 -16.46 -8.01 2.55
C LEU A 70 -16.14 -7.34 3.90
N ILE A 71 -15.48 -8.06 4.77
CA ILE A 71 -15.00 -7.55 6.05
C ILE A 71 -13.47 -7.52 5.99
N PHE A 72 -12.89 -6.36 6.33
CA PHE A 72 -11.48 -6.21 6.65
C PHE A 72 -11.39 -5.67 8.07
N HIS A 73 -10.81 -6.43 9.01
CA HIS A 73 -10.76 -6.03 10.40
C HIS A 73 -9.46 -6.49 11.05
N LEU A 74 -8.62 -5.55 11.49
CA LEU A 74 -7.32 -5.87 12.07
C LEU A 74 -7.41 -6.67 13.37
N GLY A 75 -8.49 -6.49 14.15
CA GLY A 75 -8.75 -7.23 15.38
C GLY A 75 -9.41 -8.61 15.18
N PHE A 76 -9.93 -8.91 13.98
CA PHE A 76 -10.56 -10.19 13.63
C PHE A 76 -9.98 -10.77 12.33
N PRO A 77 -8.70 -11.12 12.33
CA PRO A 77 -7.99 -11.54 11.11
C PRO A 77 -8.59 -12.79 10.47
N GLU A 78 -9.13 -13.72 11.26
CA GLU A 78 -9.71 -14.97 10.78
C GLU A 78 -11.00 -14.81 9.96
N ARG A 79 -11.64 -13.64 10.05
CA ARG A 79 -12.87 -13.30 9.31
C ARG A 79 -12.66 -12.25 8.24
N SER A 80 -11.43 -11.81 8.10
CA SER A 80 -11.09 -10.67 7.24
C SER A 80 -10.65 -11.09 5.86
N ALA A 81 -11.04 -10.31 4.87
CA ALA A 81 -10.42 -10.33 3.56
C ALA A 81 -8.95 -9.92 3.66
N ARG A 82 -8.15 -10.33 2.69
CA ARG A 82 -6.79 -9.83 2.52
C ARG A 82 -6.80 -8.51 1.75
N TYR A 83 -5.82 -7.67 1.99
CA TYR A 83 -5.70 -6.40 1.30
C TYR A 83 -4.25 -5.98 1.08
N ASN A 84 -3.87 -5.71 -0.15
CA ASN A 84 -2.57 -5.12 -0.44
C ASN A 84 -2.70 -3.60 -0.63
N ALA A 85 -2.41 -2.86 0.44
CA ALA A 85 -2.60 -1.41 0.50
C ALA A 85 -1.73 -0.60 -0.50
N ILE A 86 -0.69 -1.20 -1.05
CA ILE A 86 0.25 -0.55 -1.99
C ILE A 86 0.37 -1.28 -3.33
N GLY A 87 -0.46 -2.30 -3.54
CA GLY A 87 -0.38 -3.13 -4.75
C GLY A 87 -1.09 -2.54 -5.97
N ARG A 88 -2.06 -1.65 -5.77
CA ARG A 88 -2.78 -0.95 -6.83
C ARG A 88 -2.37 0.53 -6.85
N PHE A 89 -2.12 1.07 -8.01
CA PHE A 89 -1.73 2.47 -8.21
C PHE A 89 -2.03 2.88 -9.66
N SER A 90 -2.33 4.16 -9.85
CA SER A 90 -2.39 4.78 -11.18
C SER A 90 -1.00 5.23 -11.64
N ARG A 91 -0.18 5.67 -10.68
CA ARG A 91 1.23 6.02 -10.90
C ARG A 91 2.09 5.28 -9.89
N ILE A 92 3.19 4.71 -10.33
CA ILE A 92 4.11 3.94 -9.47
C ILE A 92 4.60 4.72 -8.25
N THR A 93 4.72 6.04 -8.37
CA THR A 93 5.12 6.93 -7.28
C THR A 93 4.16 6.92 -6.09
N GLU A 94 2.90 6.54 -6.29
CA GLU A 94 1.91 6.42 -5.20
C GLU A 94 2.34 5.39 -4.15
N VAL A 95 3.03 4.32 -4.55
CA VAL A 95 3.54 3.29 -3.63
C VAL A 95 4.46 3.93 -2.58
N ALA A 96 5.43 4.71 -3.03
CA ALA A 96 6.37 5.40 -2.13
C ALA A 96 5.67 6.48 -1.29
N THR A 97 4.72 7.19 -1.88
CA THR A 97 3.96 8.24 -1.19
C THR A 97 3.11 7.66 -0.07
N ARG A 98 2.41 6.55 -0.29
CA ARG A 98 1.58 5.88 0.73
C ARG A 98 2.40 5.42 1.94
N ILE A 99 3.64 4.98 1.74
CA ILE A 99 4.54 4.58 2.84
C ILE A 99 5.15 5.83 3.50
N ALA A 100 5.71 6.75 2.72
CA ALA A 100 6.43 7.90 3.26
C ALA A 100 5.52 8.87 4.02
N ASN A 101 4.26 9.01 3.65
CA ASN A 101 3.30 9.87 4.34
C ASN A 101 2.98 9.40 5.77
N GLN A 102 3.30 8.15 6.12
CA GLN A 102 3.18 7.67 7.49
C GLN A 102 4.38 8.05 8.38
N LEU A 103 5.44 8.63 7.80
CA LEU A 103 6.61 9.04 8.53
C LEU A 103 6.48 10.49 9.03
N PRO A 104 7.06 10.81 10.20
CA PRO A 104 7.08 12.18 10.71
C PRO A 104 7.70 13.16 9.70
N SER A 105 7.05 14.32 9.52
CA SER A 105 7.49 15.36 8.56
C SER A 105 8.05 16.63 9.23
N ALA A 106 8.11 16.70 10.57
CA ALA A 106 8.55 17.89 11.29
C ALA A 106 10.08 17.97 11.45
N GLY A 107 10.66 19.14 11.23
CA GLY A 107 12.08 19.42 11.47
C GLY A 107 13.02 18.55 10.60
N ASN A 108 14.05 17.97 11.21
CA ASN A 108 15.02 17.12 10.52
C ASN A 108 14.42 15.82 9.95
N SER A 109 13.20 15.44 10.36
CA SER A 109 12.51 14.24 9.88
C SER A 109 12.06 14.37 8.43
N ALA A 110 11.85 15.60 7.94
CA ALA A 110 11.45 15.83 6.54
C ALA A 110 12.48 15.29 5.55
N ALA A 111 13.77 15.48 5.80
CA ALA A 111 14.84 14.95 4.96
C ALA A 111 14.82 13.41 4.93
N PHE A 112 14.56 12.76 6.06
CA PHE A 112 14.47 11.30 6.15
C PHE A 112 13.24 10.76 5.42
N LYS A 113 12.10 11.47 5.49
CA LYS A 113 10.89 11.16 4.72
C LYS A 113 11.18 11.17 3.21
N GLU A 114 11.86 12.20 2.71
CA GLU A 114 12.24 12.31 1.30
C GLU A 114 13.19 11.18 0.85
N PHE A 115 14.18 10.83 1.69
CA PHE A 115 15.07 9.72 1.40
C PHE A 115 14.34 8.37 1.41
N ALA A 116 13.47 8.15 2.37
CA ALA A 116 12.66 6.94 2.43
C ALA A 116 11.75 6.84 1.20
N TRP A 117 11.10 7.94 0.81
CA TRP A 117 10.28 8.00 -0.40
C TRP A 117 11.08 7.61 -1.64
N ARG A 118 12.24 8.24 -1.84
CA ARG A 118 13.10 7.95 -3.00
C ARG A 118 13.52 6.47 -3.05
N PHE A 119 13.88 5.92 -1.90
CA PHE A 119 14.34 4.56 -1.78
C PHE A 119 13.23 3.54 -2.07
N VAL A 120 12.06 3.73 -1.46
CA VAL A 120 10.88 2.91 -1.72
C VAL A 120 10.46 3.00 -3.19
N ASN A 121 10.52 4.20 -3.79
CA ASN A 121 10.18 4.39 -5.20
C ASN A 121 11.10 3.60 -6.15
N ILE A 122 12.40 3.56 -5.87
CA ILE A 122 13.36 2.76 -6.65
C ILE A 122 13.01 1.27 -6.54
N ILE A 123 12.76 0.76 -5.33
CA ILE A 123 12.37 -0.64 -5.10
C ILE A 123 11.06 -0.97 -5.84
N ALA A 124 10.04 -0.13 -5.67
CA ALA A 124 8.73 -0.35 -6.30
C ALA A 124 8.83 -0.39 -7.83
N ARG A 125 9.59 0.52 -8.43
CA ARG A 125 9.84 0.54 -9.88
C ARG A 125 10.55 -0.72 -10.35
N ALA A 126 11.58 -1.17 -9.64
CA ALA A 126 12.30 -2.38 -9.98
C ALA A 126 11.38 -3.63 -9.90
N LEU A 127 10.56 -3.74 -8.85
CA LEU A 127 9.60 -4.84 -8.71
C LEU A 127 8.61 -4.87 -9.88
N VAL A 128 8.01 -3.74 -10.20
CA VAL A 128 7.02 -3.64 -11.30
C VAL A 128 7.66 -3.97 -12.65
N SER A 129 8.88 -3.49 -12.90
CA SER A 129 9.61 -3.82 -14.14
C SER A 129 9.96 -5.32 -14.24
N LEU A 130 10.09 -6.00 -13.10
CA LEU A 130 10.26 -7.46 -13.02
C LEU A 130 8.92 -8.24 -13.08
N GLY A 131 7.80 -7.55 -13.32
CA GLY A 131 6.46 -8.16 -13.35
C GLY A 131 5.90 -8.51 -11.98
N GLU A 132 6.44 -7.92 -10.91
CA GLU A 132 6.00 -8.17 -9.54
C GLU A 132 5.21 -7.01 -8.95
N GLN A 133 4.13 -7.35 -8.25
CA GLN A 133 3.33 -6.36 -7.53
C GLN A 133 4.05 -5.97 -6.22
N PRO A 134 4.22 -4.65 -5.93
CA PRO A 134 4.73 -4.21 -4.64
C PRO A 134 3.82 -4.65 -3.49
N ASP A 135 4.43 -5.04 -2.37
CA ASP A 135 3.78 -5.29 -1.09
C ASP A 135 4.72 -4.88 0.06
N PHE A 136 4.20 -4.74 1.27
CA PHE A 136 4.99 -4.28 2.41
C PHE A 136 6.15 -5.22 2.74
N GLU A 137 5.98 -6.53 2.59
CA GLU A 137 7.03 -7.51 2.88
C GLU A 137 8.20 -7.40 1.91
N ARG A 138 7.92 -7.28 0.60
CA ARG A 138 8.95 -7.06 -0.42
C ARG A 138 9.67 -5.73 -0.22
N ILE A 139 8.93 -4.65 0.06
CA ILE A 139 9.53 -3.35 0.34
C ILE A 139 10.44 -3.45 1.57
N ARG A 140 9.97 -4.03 2.69
CA ARG A 140 10.76 -4.24 3.89
C ARG A 140 12.04 -5.04 3.61
N ARG A 141 11.91 -6.13 2.87
CA ARG A 141 13.04 -7.00 2.52
C ARG A 141 14.14 -6.24 1.79
N TYR A 142 13.77 -5.45 0.77
CA TYR A 142 14.76 -4.75 -0.06
C TYR A 142 15.22 -3.41 0.53
N ILE A 143 14.48 -2.84 1.47
CA ILE A 143 15.00 -1.74 2.30
C ILE A 143 16.11 -2.24 3.22
N SER A 144 15.98 -3.46 3.76
CA SER A 144 17.00 -4.05 4.62
C SER A 144 18.24 -4.48 3.83
N ASP A 145 18.08 -4.96 2.61
CA ASP A 145 19.17 -5.34 1.72
C ASP A 145 18.78 -5.17 0.25
N ILE A 146 19.34 -4.17 -0.39
CA ILE A 146 19.08 -3.85 -1.81
C ILE A 146 19.83 -4.75 -2.79
N GLU A 147 20.90 -5.41 -2.34
CA GLU A 147 21.79 -6.18 -3.22
C GLU A 147 21.09 -7.29 -4.02
N PRO A 148 20.21 -8.12 -3.43
CA PRO A 148 19.49 -9.13 -4.18
C PRO A 148 18.59 -8.57 -5.27
N LEU A 149 17.94 -7.42 -5.02
CA LEU A 149 17.11 -6.77 -6.02
C LEU A 149 17.95 -6.17 -7.15
N PHE A 150 19.06 -5.51 -6.81
CA PHE A 150 20.00 -4.97 -7.78
C PHE A 150 20.51 -6.07 -8.72
N VAL A 151 21.03 -7.16 -8.16
CA VAL A 151 21.56 -8.29 -8.95
C VAL A 151 20.49 -8.89 -9.87
N ARG A 152 19.29 -9.12 -9.34
CA ARG A 152 18.18 -9.70 -10.10
C ARG A 152 17.72 -8.79 -11.24
N TYR A 153 17.55 -7.50 -10.96
CA TYR A 153 17.14 -6.52 -11.97
C TYR A 153 18.22 -6.32 -13.05
N ALA A 154 19.48 -6.16 -12.63
CA ALA A 154 20.58 -5.96 -13.57
C ALA A 154 20.77 -7.16 -14.51
N ARG A 155 20.67 -8.38 -13.99
CA ARG A 155 20.71 -9.59 -14.81
C ARG A 155 19.52 -9.70 -15.75
N HIS A 156 18.32 -9.37 -15.30
CA HIS A 156 17.15 -9.32 -16.16
C HIS A 156 17.34 -8.34 -17.32
N TYR A 157 17.77 -7.13 -17.01
CA TYR A 157 18.05 -6.11 -18.01
C TYR A 157 19.14 -6.53 -19.02
N LEU A 158 20.24 -7.08 -18.53
CA LEU A 158 21.35 -7.54 -19.38
C LEU A 158 21.01 -8.76 -20.25
N ASN A 159 20.12 -9.63 -19.79
CA ASN A 159 19.62 -10.75 -20.61
C ASN A 159 18.81 -10.25 -21.82
N GLU A 160 18.18 -9.08 -21.73
CA GLU A 160 17.37 -8.52 -22.81
C GLU A 160 18.14 -7.52 -23.68
N ASN A 161 19.14 -6.83 -23.09
CA ASN A 161 19.79 -5.68 -23.72
C ASN A 161 21.32 -5.73 -23.70
N GLY A 162 21.92 -6.73 -23.07
CA GLY A 162 23.38 -6.86 -22.98
C GLY A 162 23.99 -7.53 -24.18
N ASP A 163 25.32 -7.44 -24.28
CA ASP A 163 26.10 -8.17 -25.27
C ASP A 163 26.10 -9.68 -24.94
N ASP A 164 26.32 -10.54 -25.92
CA ASP A 164 26.27 -11.99 -25.76
C ASP A 164 27.24 -12.54 -24.69
N ASP A 165 28.34 -11.84 -24.43
CA ASP A 165 29.41 -12.22 -23.50
C ASP A 165 29.34 -11.53 -22.13
N TRP A 166 28.26 -10.79 -21.83
CA TRP A 166 28.17 -10.02 -20.59
C TRP A 166 28.36 -10.85 -19.32
N GLN A 167 27.90 -12.10 -19.32
CA GLN A 167 28.01 -13.00 -18.17
C GLN A 167 29.48 -13.35 -17.88
N GLU A 168 30.24 -13.76 -18.92
CA GLU A 168 31.67 -14.08 -18.80
C GLU A 168 32.46 -12.83 -18.38
N ALA A 169 32.10 -11.67 -18.90
CA ALA A 169 32.72 -10.41 -18.55
C ALA A 169 32.48 -10.03 -17.07
N VAL A 170 31.30 -10.30 -16.52
CA VAL A 170 30.98 -10.09 -15.10
C VAL A 170 31.71 -11.10 -14.22
N GLU A 171 31.71 -12.40 -14.56
CA GLU A 171 32.43 -13.45 -13.83
C GLU A 171 33.93 -13.17 -13.75
N THR A 172 34.52 -12.76 -14.86
CA THR A 172 35.94 -12.36 -14.91
C THR A 172 36.26 -11.22 -13.98
N ARG A 173 35.35 -10.23 -13.83
CA ARG A 173 35.51 -9.14 -12.89
C ARG A 173 35.33 -9.60 -11.46
N ALA A 174 34.27 -10.38 -11.19
CA ALA A 174 33.96 -10.90 -9.87
C ALA A 174 35.14 -11.72 -9.28
N SER A 175 35.79 -12.52 -10.10
CA SER A 175 36.97 -13.35 -9.68
C SER A 175 38.16 -12.50 -9.21
N LYS A 176 38.25 -11.23 -9.62
CA LYS A 176 39.34 -10.30 -9.25
C LYS A 176 39.00 -9.43 -8.05
N ILE A 177 37.77 -9.51 -7.56
CA ILE A 177 37.29 -8.68 -6.45
C ILE A 177 37.85 -9.16 -5.13
N SER A 178 38.40 -8.22 -4.37
CA SER A 178 38.83 -8.41 -2.99
C SER A 178 38.52 -7.15 -2.18
N ASN A 179 38.43 -7.26 -0.87
CA ASN A 179 38.20 -6.11 0.01
C ASN A 179 39.28 -5.01 -0.09
N ARG A 180 40.42 -5.29 -0.75
CA ARG A 180 41.51 -4.33 -0.93
C ARG A 180 41.34 -3.47 -2.17
N ASN A 181 40.64 -3.94 -3.19
CA ASN A 181 40.50 -3.27 -4.48
C ASN A 181 39.10 -2.72 -4.77
N VAL A 182 38.21 -2.72 -3.76
CA VAL A 182 36.86 -2.13 -3.87
C VAL A 182 36.72 -0.90 -3.00
N PRO A 183 35.87 0.08 -3.38
CA PRO A 183 35.53 1.21 -2.53
C PRO A 183 35.06 0.78 -1.16
N HIS A 184 35.34 1.59 -0.12
CA HIS A 184 34.97 1.27 1.27
C HIS A 184 33.48 0.92 1.41
N ALA A 185 32.62 1.65 0.76
CA ALA A 185 31.16 1.45 0.78
C ALA A 185 30.69 0.10 0.20
N MET A 186 31.53 -0.58 -0.59
CA MET A 186 31.21 -1.87 -1.21
C MET A 186 31.92 -3.04 -0.53
N ARG A 187 32.70 -2.79 0.53
CA ARG A 187 33.34 -3.86 1.29
C ARG A 187 32.30 -4.72 1.99
N GLY A 188 32.44 -6.04 1.87
CA GLY A 188 31.48 -7.00 2.42
C GLY A 188 30.31 -7.33 1.49
N ARG A 189 30.16 -6.64 0.35
CA ARG A 189 29.23 -7.03 -0.71
C ARG A 189 29.68 -8.30 -1.43
N HIS A 190 28.77 -9.05 -2.00
CA HIS A 190 29.12 -10.23 -2.80
C HIS A 190 29.93 -9.85 -4.04
N ALA A 191 30.97 -10.63 -4.34
CA ALA A 191 31.86 -10.37 -5.48
C ALA A 191 31.11 -10.25 -6.81
N ASP A 192 30.10 -11.09 -7.04
CA ASP A 192 29.26 -11.07 -8.23
C ASP A 192 28.48 -9.74 -8.36
N ALA A 193 27.92 -9.23 -7.27
CA ALA A 193 27.20 -7.97 -7.27
C ALA A 193 28.13 -6.78 -7.57
N VAL A 194 29.33 -6.78 -6.99
CA VAL A 194 30.34 -5.75 -7.26
C VAL A 194 30.86 -5.86 -8.72
N GLY A 195 31.10 -7.08 -9.21
CA GLY A 195 31.49 -7.34 -10.59
C GLY A 195 30.46 -6.83 -11.59
N LEU A 196 29.18 -7.09 -11.30
CA LEU A 196 28.05 -6.61 -12.07
C LEU A 196 27.96 -5.07 -12.07
N TYR A 197 28.09 -4.45 -10.89
CA TYR A 197 28.13 -3.00 -10.78
C TYR A 197 29.26 -2.37 -11.61
N GLN A 198 30.49 -2.93 -11.53
CA GLN A 198 31.63 -2.46 -12.30
C GLN A 198 31.44 -2.65 -13.81
N TYR A 199 30.84 -3.76 -14.23
CA TYR A 199 30.52 -3.99 -15.64
C TYR A 199 29.59 -2.93 -16.19
N LEU A 200 28.49 -2.66 -15.49
CA LEU A 200 27.50 -1.67 -15.87
C LEU A 200 28.11 -0.25 -15.95
N GLN A 201 28.95 0.09 -14.97
CA GLN A 201 29.60 1.40 -14.91
C GLN A 201 30.60 1.59 -16.06
N LEU A 202 31.42 0.59 -16.35
CA LEU A 202 32.46 0.68 -17.39
C LEU A 202 31.87 0.73 -18.80
N ASN A 203 30.75 0.06 -19.03
CA ASN A 203 30.09 0.05 -20.33
C ASN A 203 29.09 1.22 -20.49
N SER A 204 29.06 2.15 -19.51
CA SER A 204 28.19 3.32 -19.55
C SER A 204 26.71 2.97 -19.82
N ILE A 205 26.25 1.83 -19.31
CA ILE A 205 24.88 1.37 -19.46
C ILE A 205 24.00 2.25 -18.57
N TYR A 206 23.08 2.98 -19.20
CA TYR A 206 22.15 3.86 -18.51
C TYR A 206 20.71 3.42 -18.77
N GLU A 207 20.03 3.09 -17.67
CA GLU A 207 18.59 2.86 -17.61
C GLU A 207 18.07 3.39 -16.26
N PRO A 208 16.93 4.14 -16.23
CA PRO A 208 16.54 4.88 -15.03
C PRO A 208 16.34 4.05 -13.75
N VAL A 209 15.84 2.81 -13.85
CA VAL A 209 15.68 1.92 -12.68
C VAL A 209 17.02 1.37 -12.23
N LEU A 210 17.84 0.93 -13.21
CA LEU A 210 19.17 0.40 -12.96
C LEU A 210 20.08 1.45 -12.32
N ASP A 211 20.06 2.70 -12.83
CA ASP A 211 20.82 3.80 -12.26
C ASP A 211 20.40 4.10 -10.80
N GLY A 212 19.09 4.07 -10.52
CA GLY A 212 18.59 4.19 -9.16
C GLY A 212 19.08 3.07 -8.24
N LEU A 213 19.06 1.82 -8.69
CA LEU A 213 19.56 0.67 -7.94
C LEU A 213 21.08 0.73 -7.74
N MET A 214 21.84 1.09 -8.77
CA MET A 214 23.29 1.27 -8.69
C MET A 214 23.67 2.39 -7.73
N SER A 215 22.97 3.52 -7.79
CA SER A 215 23.14 4.64 -6.88
C SER A 215 22.93 4.21 -5.43
N THR A 216 21.90 3.40 -5.19
CA THR A 216 21.57 2.88 -3.87
C THR A 216 22.59 1.85 -3.40
N PHE A 217 22.98 0.90 -4.26
CA PHE A 217 23.94 -0.17 -3.97
C PHE A 217 25.31 0.35 -3.53
N LYS A 218 25.74 1.49 -4.08
CA LYS A 218 27.03 2.10 -3.75
C LYS A 218 27.06 2.87 -2.42
N TYR A 219 25.91 3.12 -1.76
CA TYR A 219 25.91 3.83 -0.49
C TYR A 219 26.51 3.02 0.66
N ASP A 220 27.17 3.72 1.58
CA ASP A 220 27.69 3.16 2.82
C ASP A 220 26.54 2.67 3.73
N GLY A 221 26.79 1.59 4.50
CA GLY A 221 25.83 1.03 5.45
C GLY A 221 25.29 2.04 6.45
N SER A 222 26.11 3.00 6.90
CA SER A 222 25.69 4.05 7.85
C SER A 222 24.57 4.96 7.29
N TYR A 223 24.47 5.10 5.98
CA TYR A 223 23.41 5.85 5.33
C TYR A 223 22.11 5.04 5.30
N PHE A 224 22.21 3.74 5.02
CA PHE A 224 21.09 2.81 5.09
C PHE A 224 20.50 2.74 6.49
N ASP A 225 21.35 2.69 7.53
CA ASP A 225 20.91 2.61 8.92
C ASP A 225 19.94 3.74 9.29
N LYS A 226 20.16 4.94 8.74
CA LYS A 226 19.27 6.08 8.97
C LYS A 226 17.90 5.92 8.29
N ILE A 227 17.86 5.37 7.08
CA ILE A 227 16.61 5.11 6.36
C ILE A 227 15.87 3.96 7.03
N VAL A 228 16.57 2.87 7.32
CA VAL A 228 16.01 1.70 8.00
C VAL A 228 15.48 2.09 9.38
N SER A 229 16.18 2.93 10.15
CA SER A 229 15.71 3.40 11.45
C SER A 229 14.45 4.27 11.39
N SER A 230 14.17 4.93 10.27
CA SER A 230 12.98 5.76 10.12
C SER A 230 11.74 4.97 9.64
N VAL A 231 11.90 4.11 8.63
CA VAL A 231 10.79 3.37 8.02
C VAL A 231 10.68 1.92 8.52
N GLY A 232 11.79 1.36 9.00
CA GLY A 232 11.87 -0.03 9.49
C GLY A 232 10.83 -0.37 10.55
N PRO A 233 10.71 0.40 11.65
CA PRO A 233 9.74 0.12 12.71
C PRO A 233 8.30 0.06 12.22
N LEU A 234 7.91 0.93 11.30
CA LEU A 234 6.58 0.90 10.67
C LEU A 234 6.40 -0.39 9.86
N LEU A 235 7.36 -0.70 8.98
CA LEU A 235 7.27 -1.90 8.14
C LEU A 235 7.35 -3.19 8.96
N GLU A 236 8.09 -3.21 10.06
CA GLU A 236 8.10 -4.36 10.98
C GLU A 236 6.72 -4.61 11.56
N LYS A 237 6.01 -3.58 12.01
CA LYS A 237 4.64 -3.70 12.51
C LYS A 237 3.69 -4.21 11.43
N LEU A 238 3.75 -3.65 10.21
CA LEU A 238 2.89 -4.04 9.09
C LEU A 238 3.20 -5.45 8.53
N CYS A 239 4.41 -5.95 8.77
CA CYS A 239 4.87 -7.27 8.31
C CYS A 239 5.00 -8.29 9.45
N SER A 240 4.32 -8.10 10.58
CA SER A 240 4.40 -8.99 11.73
C SER A 240 3.04 -9.58 12.11
N GLY A 241 3.05 -10.83 12.56
CA GLY A 241 1.88 -11.52 13.10
C GLY A 241 0.68 -11.55 12.15
N THR A 242 -0.51 -11.43 12.73
CA THR A 242 -1.78 -11.47 12.00
C THR A 242 -1.97 -10.31 11.04
N VAL A 243 -1.38 -9.14 11.32
CA VAL A 243 -1.42 -7.99 10.42
C VAL A 243 -0.72 -8.30 9.10
N ALA A 244 0.44 -8.97 9.15
CA ALA A 244 1.16 -9.39 7.95
C ALA A 244 0.32 -10.33 7.08
N GLU A 245 -0.41 -11.25 7.68
CA GLU A 245 -1.31 -12.16 6.95
C GLU A 245 -2.41 -11.41 6.20
N LEU A 246 -3.00 -10.39 6.83
CA LEU A 246 -4.06 -9.59 6.22
C LEU A 246 -3.54 -8.68 5.10
N LEU A 247 -2.35 -8.10 5.27
CA LEU A 247 -1.76 -7.18 4.31
C LEU A 247 -0.95 -7.88 3.20
N SER A 248 -0.86 -9.20 3.24
CA SER A 248 -0.19 -9.99 2.21
C SER A 248 -1.17 -10.37 1.09
N PRO A 249 -0.84 -10.10 -0.18
CA PRO A 249 -1.64 -10.57 -1.32
C PRO A 249 -1.51 -12.07 -1.57
N ARG A 250 -0.57 -12.73 -0.88
CA ARG A 250 -0.21 -14.13 -1.08
C ARG A 250 -0.54 -14.91 0.18
N GLY A 251 -1.67 -15.53 0.17
CA GLY A 251 -2.03 -16.52 1.15
C GLY A 251 -2.31 -17.85 0.49
N GLU A 252 -2.06 -18.90 1.22
CA GLU A 252 -2.40 -20.26 0.83
C GLU A 252 -3.84 -20.62 1.20
N ASP A 253 -4.59 -19.66 1.77
CA ASP A 253 -5.98 -19.82 2.19
C ASP A 253 -6.99 -19.21 1.20
N ASP A 254 -8.24 -19.61 1.30
CA ASP A 254 -9.35 -19.18 0.44
C ASP A 254 -9.96 -17.83 0.82
N ARG A 255 -9.29 -17.03 1.68
CA ARG A 255 -9.79 -15.71 2.06
C ARG A 255 -9.89 -14.80 0.83
N PRO A 256 -11.00 -14.06 0.68
CA PRO A 256 -11.14 -13.12 -0.42
C PRO A 256 -10.09 -12.00 -0.33
N VAL A 257 -9.70 -11.47 -1.49
CA VAL A 257 -8.85 -10.27 -1.57
C VAL A 257 -9.74 -9.07 -1.84
N LEU A 258 -9.64 -8.04 -1.01
CA LEU A 258 -10.33 -6.78 -1.22
C LEU A 258 -9.64 -6.01 -2.36
N ASP A 259 -10.41 -5.73 -3.41
CA ASP A 259 -10.05 -4.87 -4.53
C ASP A 259 -11.16 -3.84 -4.73
N TRP A 260 -10.84 -2.55 -4.65
CA TRP A 260 -11.85 -1.49 -4.72
C TRP A 260 -12.58 -1.45 -6.07
N MET A 261 -11.89 -1.71 -7.18
CA MET A 261 -12.55 -1.74 -8.50
C MET A 261 -13.55 -2.88 -8.59
N ASP A 262 -13.19 -4.05 -8.04
CA ASP A 262 -14.08 -5.20 -7.99
C ASP A 262 -15.30 -4.95 -7.09
N VAL A 263 -15.06 -4.37 -5.91
CA VAL A 263 -16.14 -3.94 -5.00
C VAL A 263 -17.11 -3.00 -5.70
N ILE A 264 -16.61 -2.00 -6.41
CA ILE A 264 -17.45 -1.01 -7.10
C ILE A 264 -18.24 -1.67 -8.24
N ARG A 265 -17.60 -2.51 -9.07
CA ARG A 265 -18.27 -3.19 -10.18
C ARG A 265 -19.43 -4.08 -9.74
N ARG A 266 -19.25 -4.83 -8.67
CA ARG A 266 -20.28 -5.75 -8.14
C ARG A 266 -21.23 -5.12 -7.15
N ARG A 267 -21.14 -3.79 -6.94
CA ARG A 267 -21.91 -3.04 -5.95
C ARG A 267 -21.76 -3.59 -4.53
N GLY A 268 -20.53 -3.91 -4.13
CA GLY A 268 -20.19 -4.54 -2.86
C GLY A 268 -20.44 -3.65 -1.65
N ILE A 269 -20.45 -4.31 -0.50
CA ILE A 269 -20.46 -3.69 0.83
C ILE A 269 -19.13 -4.02 1.47
N VAL A 270 -18.43 -3.02 2.00
CA VAL A 270 -17.15 -3.23 2.71
C VAL A 270 -17.23 -2.61 4.10
N TYR A 271 -16.87 -3.40 5.10
CA TYR A 271 -16.61 -2.90 6.44
C TYR A 271 -15.11 -2.98 6.73
N VAL A 272 -14.53 -1.85 7.13
CA VAL A 272 -13.12 -1.71 7.49
C VAL A 272 -13.01 -1.36 8.96
N GLY A 273 -12.61 -2.31 9.81
CA GLY A 273 -12.31 -2.11 11.23
C GLY A 273 -10.80 -2.05 11.46
N LEU A 274 -10.29 -0.91 11.92
CA LEU A 274 -8.83 -0.70 12.00
C LEU A 274 -8.24 -0.99 13.39
N ASP A 275 -9.08 -1.22 14.40
CA ASP A 275 -8.64 -1.56 15.76
C ASP A 275 -7.59 -0.58 16.34
N ALA A 276 -7.82 0.72 16.15
CA ALA A 276 -6.90 1.78 16.56
C ALA A 276 -6.64 1.81 18.08
N LEU A 277 -7.52 1.22 18.86
CA LEU A 277 -7.34 1.10 20.31
C LEU A 277 -6.20 0.13 20.68
N SER A 278 -5.93 -0.86 19.83
CA SER A 278 -4.83 -1.83 20.04
C SER A 278 -3.49 -1.29 19.52
N ASP A 279 -3.45 -0.73 18.31
CA ASP A 279 -2.25 -0.08 17.74
C ASP A 279 -2.62 1.05 16.77
N THR A 280 -2.59 2.29 17.27
CA THR A 280 -2.90 3.49 16.48
C THR A 280 -1.98 3.67 15.27
N THR A 281 -0.69 3.28 15.39
CA THR A 281 0.28 3.41 14.29
C THR A 281 -0.09 2.53 13.11
N VAL A 282 -0.42 1.27 13.38
CA VAL A 282 -0.86 0.30 12.35
C VAL A 282 -2.19 0.74 11.76
N ALA A 283 -3.16 1.11 12.60
CA ALA A 283 -4.48 1.56 12.17
C ALA A 283 -4.40 2.76 11.24
N SER A 284 -3.61 3.79 11.61
CA SER A 284 -3.41 4.98 10.77
C SER A 284 -2.70 4.65 9.47
N ALA A 285 -1.63 3.84 9.51
CA ALA A 285 -0.89 3.48 8.31
C ALA A 285 -1.76 2.71 7.31
N VAL A 286 -2.52 1.72 7.78
CA VAL A 286 -3.40 0.92 6.93
C VAL A 286 -4.58 1.77 6.44
N GLY A 287 -5.24 2.51 7.32
CA GLY A 287 -6.40 3.35 6.98
C GLY A 287 -6.06 4.42 5.94
N ASN A 288 -4.97 5.15 6.15
CA ASN A 288 -4.51 6.16 5.19
C ASN A 288 -4.12 5.55 3.84
N ALA A 289 -3.43 4.40 3.84
CA ALA A 289 -3.08 3.72 2.60
C ALA A 289 -4.33 3.20 1.85
N MET A 290 -5.31 2.66 2.56
CA MET A 290 -6.61 2.25 1.99
C MET A 290 -7.37 3.43 1.40
N PHE A 291 -7.39 4.57 2.10
CA PHE A 291 -8.06 5.76 1.62
C PHE A 291 -7.37 6.35 0.39
N ALA A 292 -6.04 6.44 0.39
CA ALA A 292 -5.26 6.88 -0.78
C ALA A 292 -5.49 5.98 -2.00
N ASP A 293 -5.59 4.66 -1.79
CA ASP A 293 -5.95 3.70 -2.85
C ASP A 293 -7.37 3.96 -3.39
N LEU A 294 -8.33 4.18 -2.50
CA LEU A 294 -9.71 4.48 -2.90
C LEU A 294 -9.79 5.80 -3.70
N VAL A 295 -9.05 6.84 -3.29
CA VAL A 295 -8.95 8.11 -4.05
C VAL A 295 -8.32 7.89 -5.42
N SER A 296 -7.27 7.07 -5.52
CA SER A 296 -6.65 6.69 -6.80
C SER A 296 -7.65 5.98 -7.72
N VAL A 297 -8.44 5.05 -7.17
CA VAL A 297 -9.51 4.37 -7.91
C VAL A 297 -10.60 5.34 -8.36
N ALA A 298 -11.03 6.28 -7.50
CA ALA A 298 -11.99 7.30 -7.86
C ALA A 298 -11.48 8.19 -9.03
N GLY A 299 -10.21 8.57 -8.99
CA GLY A 299 -9.55 9.29 -10.08
C GLY A 299 -9.48 8.50 -11.39
N HIS A 300 -9.28 7.18 -11.31
CA HIS A 300 -9.33 6.29 -12.47
C HIS A 300 -10.75 6.22 -13.05
N LEU A 301 -11.74 6.00 -12.21
CA LEU A 301 -13.15 5.94 -12.61
C LEU A 301 -13.64 7.24 -13.26
N TYR A 302 -13.22 8.37 -12.71
CA TYR A 302 -13.56 9.67 -13.28
C TYR A 302 -13.03 9.85 -14.71
N LYS A 303 -11.86 9.29 -15.03
CA LYS A 303 -11.22 9.42 -16.35
C LYS A 303 -11.66 8.35 -17.35
N HIS A 304 -11.88 7.12 -16.88
CA HIS A 304 -12.01 5.94 -17.75
C HIS A 304 -13.32 5.18 -17.54
N GLY A 305 -14.17 5.56 -16.58
CA GLY A 305 -15.35 4.81 -16.22
C GLY A 305 -15.04 3.43 -15.66
N LEU A 306 -16.02 2.54 -15.64
CA LEU A 306 -15.87 1.16 -15.15
C LEU A 306 -15.07 0.24 -16.11
N GLY A 307 -14.95 0.64 -17.37
CA GLY A 307 -14.21 -0.13 -18.39
C GLY A 307 -14.90 -1.41 -18.87
N ASP A 308 -16.14 -1.66 -18.46
CA ASP A 308 -16.96 -2.82 -18.83
C ASP A 308 -18.06 -2.50 -19.88
N GLY A 309 -18.03 -1.28 -20.44
CA GLY A 309 -19.04 -0.79 -21.38
C GLY A 309 -20.33 -0.34 -20.72
N SER A 310 -20.41 -0.31 -19.39
CA SER A 310 -21.53 0.25 -18.64
C SER A 310 -21.44 1.77 -18.56
N ASP A 311 -22.48 2.45 -19.03
CA ASP A 311 -22.59 3.91 -18.92
C ASP A 311 -23.10 4.35 -17.54
N ILE A 312 -23.51 3.40 -16.69
CA ILE A 312 -24.13 3.71 -15.39
C ILE A 312 -23.15 3.44 -14.26
N MET A 313 -22.59 4.50 -13.72
CA MET A 313 -21.81 4.43 -12.48
C MET A 313 -22.72 4.10 -11.29
N PRO A 314 -22.37 3.12 -10.46
CA PRO A 314 -23.10 2.89 -9.22
C PRO A 314 -22.91 4.06 -8.25
N THR A 315 -23.92 4.33 -7.45
CA THR A 315 -23.76 5.24 -6.31
C THR A 315 -22.81 4.63 -5.30
N ILE A 316 -21.83 5.41 -4.86
CA ILE A 316 -20.84 5.00 -3.86
C ILE A 316 -21.07 5.83 -2.62
N SER A 317 -21.41 5.18 -1.51
CA SER A 317 -21.60 5.78 -0.20
C SER A 317 -20.44 5.38 0.71
N LEU A 318 -19.62 6.37 1.10
CA LEU A 318 -18.53 6.21 2.06
C LEU A 318 -18.96 6.76 3.41
N HIS A 319 -18.98 5.92 4.42
CA HIS A 319 -19.26 6.26 5.81
C HIS A 319 -17.97 6.12 6.62
N ALA A 320 -17.48 7.22 7.18
CA ALA A 320 -16.34 7.23 8.08
C ALA A 320 -16.81 7.63 9.48
N ASP A 321 -16.87 6.68 10.40
CA ASP A 321 -17.13 6.95 11.81
C ASP A 321 -15.85 7.42 12.50
N GLU A 322 -15.94 8.21 13.55
CA GLU A 322 -14.77 8.73 14.31
C GLU A 322 -13.62 9.22 13.40
N PHE A 323 -13.98 9.96 12.37
CA PHE A 323 -13.07 10.40 11.29
C PHE A 323 -11.81 11.13 11.79
N ASN A 324 -11.92 11.80 12.94
CA ASN A 324 -10.80 12.46 13.61
C ASN A 324 -9.63 11.52 13.98
N GLU A 325 -9.89 10.22 14.15
CA GLU A 325 -8.86 9.22 14.44
C GLU A 325 -8.00 8.86 13.20
N LEU A 326 -8.50 9.20 12.02
CA LEU A 326 -7.86 8.88 10.72
C LEU A 326 -7.24 10.11 10.05
N ILE A 327 -7.37 11.32 10.62
CA ILE A 327 -6.90 12.54 9.96
C ILE A 327 -5.39 12.46 9.73
N GLY A 328 -5.01 12.26 8.48
CA GLY A 328 -3.67 12.38 7.94
C GLY A 328 -3.66 13.38 6.79
N ASP A 329 -2.51 13.62 6.19
CA ASP A 329 -2.34 14.56 5.06
C ASP A 329 -3.23 14.22 3.84
N GLU A 330 -3.70 12.98 3.75
CA GLU A 330 -4.57 12.49 2.65
C GLU A 330 -6.04 12.94 2.78
N PHE A 331 -6.42 13.48 3.93
CA PHE A 331 -7.80 13.92 4.22
C PHE A 331 -7.98 15.43 4.25
N VAL A 332 -6.94 16.20 3.94
CA VAL A 332 -6.99 17.69 3.98
C VAL A 332 -7.04 18.30 2.59
#